data_b4b8c2122de3ce6eee24d0b072002628
#
_entry.id   b4b8c2122de3ce6eee24d0b072002628
#
_cell.length_a   1.000
_cell.length_b   1.000
_cell.length_c   1.000
_cell.angle_alpha   90.00
_cell.angle_beta   90.00
_cell.angle_gamma   90.00
#
_symmetry.space_group_name_H-M   'P 1'
#
loop_
_entity.id
_entity.type
_entity.pdbx_description
1 polymer ?
#
loop_
_entity_poly.entity_id
_entity_poly.type
_entity_poly.pdbx_seq_one_letter_code
_entity_poly.pdbx_strand_id
1 'polypeptide(L)'
;MKLAFGNRPTTPAQDVVLLIARLALGAVMIAHGWQKVDQGGLGGTADGFEAMGIPLAPAAAAFAIAIELGGGVLVVLGALTPIVGVLWALHMAGALWFVHRDAFFVADGGYELVLVLGALGLVLAATGAGRGSVDHLLGRQSEDVRQPEAVSA
;
A
#
# COMPACT_ATOMS: atom_id res chain seq x y z
N MET A 1 6.82 20.14 13.32
CA MET A 1 6.62 19.70 11.92
C MET A 1 5.24 19.04 11.84
N LYS A 2 4.20 19.74 11.34
CA LYS A 2 2.88 19.16 11.15
C LYS A 2 2.97 18.22 9.95
N LEU A 3 2.93 16.92 10.19
CA LEU A 3 2.71 15.93 9.13
C LEU A 3 1.27 16.14 8.63
N ALA A 4 1.11 16.99 7.62
CA ALA A 4 -0.14 17.13 6.90
C ALA A 4 -0.30 15.87 6.01
N PHE A 5 -0.76 14.79 6.61
CA PHE A 5 -1.26 13.64 5.89
C PHE A 5 -2.59 14.04 5.26
N GLY A 6 -2.58 14.37 4.00
CA GLY A 6 -3.80 14.64 3.26
C GLY A 6 -3.85 16.04 2.64
N ASN A 7 -4.38 16.10 1.45
CA ASN A 7 -4.76 17.30 0.69
C ASN A 7 -3.66 18.24 0.23
N ARG A 8 -2.60 17.70 -0.41
CA ARG A 8 -1.84 18.56 -1.31
C ARG A 8 -2.72 18.88 -2.53
N PRO A 9 -2.79 20.16 -2.95
CA PRO A 9 -3.52 20.51 -4.15
C PRO A 9 -2.90 19.76 -5.35
N THR A 10 -3.70 18.93 -6.00
CA THR A 10 -3.32 18.18 -7.19
C THR A 10 -3.97 18.77 -8.43
N THR A 11 -3.31 18.67 -9.58
CA THR A 11 -3.91 18.97 -10.87
C THR A 11 -4.82 17.80 -11.32
N PRO A 12 -5.80 18.04 -12.21
CA PRO A 12 -6.63 16.94 -12.75
C PRO A 12 -5.82 15.82 -13.39
N ALA A 13 -4.71 16.14 -14.06
CA ALA A 13 -3.82 15.13 -14.64
C ALA A 13 -3.14 14.26 -13.56
N GLN A 14 -2.69 14.88 -12.48
CA GLN A 14 -2.12 14.16 -11.33
C GLN A 14 -3.15 13.24 -10.67
N ASP A 15 -4.40 13.67 -10.52
CA ASP A 15 -5.47 12.84 -9.97
C ASP A 15 -5.71 11.58 -10.79
N VAL A 16 -5.73 11.70 -12.12
CA VAL A 16 -5.88 10.56 -13.03
C VAL A 16 -4.71 9.60 -12.91
N VAL A 17 -3.47 10.12 -12.91
CA VAL A 17 -2.26 9.29 -12.77
C VAL A 17 -2.24 8.57 -11.42
N LEU A 18 -2.58 9.26 -10.32
CA LEU A 18 -2.64 8.65 -8.99
C LEU A 18 -3.75 7.59 -8.91
N LEU A 19 -4.90 7.83 -9.53
CA LEU A 19 -5.96 6.82 -9.58
C LEU A 19 -5.49 5.56 -10.32
N ILE A 20 -4.87 5.71 -11.50
CA ILE A 20 -4.33 4.57 -12.27
C ILE A 20 -3.27 3.82 -11.44
N ALA A 21 -2.35 4.54 -10.80
CA ALA A 21 -1.31 3.94 -9.98
C ALA A 21 -1.90 3.14 -8.80
N ARG A 22 -2.92 3.68 -8.11
CA ARG A 22 -3.62 2.99 -7.03
C ARG A 22 -4.35 1.74 -7.50
N LEU A 23 -5.06 1.83 -8.63
CA LEU A 23 -5.79 0.68 -9.19
C LEU A 23 -4.83 -0.43 -9.61
N ALA A 24 -3.72 -0.10 -10.28
CA ALA A 24 -2.72 -1.07 -10.70
C ALA A 24 -2.02 -1.73 -9.51
N LEU A 25 -1.52 -0.92 -8.57
CA LEU A 25 -0.82 -1.43 -7.40
C LEU A 25 -1.76 -2.25 -6.50
N GLY A 26 -2.97 -1.73 -6.24
CA GLY A 26 -3.96 -2.42 -5.42
C GLY A 26 -4.39 -3.75 -6.03
N ALA A 27 -4.62 -3.82 -7.34
CA ALA A 27 -4.97 -5.06 -8.04
C ALA A 27 -3.86 -6.12 -7.92
N VAL A 28 -2.59 -5.72 -8.12
CA VAL A 28 -1.44 -6.63 -7.96
C VAL A 28 -1.37 -7.16 -6.54
N MET A 29 -1.48 -6.28 -5.53
CA MET A 29 -1.38 -6.68 -4.13
C MET A 29 -2.54 -7.57 -3.70
N ILE A 30 -3.78 -7.26 -4.10
CA ILE A 30 -4.94 -8.12 -3.83
C ILE A 30 -4.75 -9.50 -4.45
N ALA A 31 -4.24 -9.58 -5.68
CA ALA A 31 -3.99 -10.86 -6.34
C ALA A 31 -2.96 -11.70 -5.58
N HIS A 32 -1.85 -11.09 -5.11
CA HIS A 32 -0.83 -11.78 -4.31
C HIS A 32 -1.35 -12.21 -2.94
N GLY A 33 -2.12 -11.37 -2.27
CA GLY A 33 -2.75 -11.73 -1.00
C GLY A 33 -3.79 -12.84 -1.15
N TRP A 34 -4.60 -12.78 -2.22
CA TRP A 34 -5.54 -13.85 -2.54
C TRP A 34 -4.83 -15.17 -2.84
N GLN A 35 -3.74 -15.13 -3.60
CA GLN A 35 -2.92 -16.29 -3.88
C GLN A 35 -2.46 -16.99 -2.59
N LYS A 36 -2.03 -16.25 -1.57
CA LYS A 36 -1.64 -16.82 -0.27
C LYS A 36 -2.81 -17.50 0.44
N VAL A 37 -4.00 -16.90 0.38
CA VAL A 37 -5.21 -17.47 0.98
C VAL A 37 -5.60 -18.77 0.27
N ASP A 38 -5.58 -18.77 -1.06
CA ASP A 38 -5.98 -19.90 -1.90
C ASP A 38 -4.98 -21.08 -1.82
N GLN A 39 -3.68 -20.81 -1.72
CA GLN A 39 -2.60 -21.80 -1.70
C GLN A 39 -2.27 -22.37 -0.32
N GLY A 40 -3.16 -22.26 0.66
CA GLY A 40 -2.97 -22.87 1.98
C GLY A 40 -3.25 -21.93 3.16
N GLY A 41 -3.71 -20.71 2.86
CA GLY A 41 -4.10 -19.73 3.87
C GLY A 41 -2.94 -19.32 4.78
N LEU A 42 -3.29 -18.96 6.00
CA LEU A 42 -2.31 -18.52 6.99
C LEU A 42 -1.27 -19.61 7.32
N GLY A 43 -1.72 -20.86 7.48
CA GLY A 43 -0.84 -21.97 7.83
C GLY A 43 0.17 -22.26 6.74
N GLY A 44 -0.29 -22.51 5.49
CA GLY A 44 0.61 -22.77 4.37
C GLY A 44 1.56 -21.62 4.05
N THR A 45 1.10 -20.37 4.21
CA THR A 45 1.99 -19.20 4.07
C THR A 45 3.05 -19.16 5.18
N ALA A 46 2.68 -19.47 6.42
CA ALA A 46 3.61 -19.51 7.55
C ALA A 46 4.67 -20.61 7.37
N ASP A 47 4.24 -21.81 6.96
CA ASP A 47 5.14 -22.94 6.69
C ASP A 47 6.15 -22.58 5.57
N GLY A 48 5.67 -21.94 4.50
CA GLY A 48 6.52 -21.45 3.43
C GLY A 48 7.52 -20.39 3.91
N PHE A 49 7.11 -19.46 4.75
CA PHE A 49 7.97 -18.42 5.31
C PHE A 49 9.02 -19.01 6.26
N GLU A 50 8.65 -19.99 7.08
CA GLU A 50 9.59 -20.71 7.95
C GLU A 50 10.66 -21.44 7.14
N ALA A 51 10.25 -22.12 6.06
CA ALA A 51 11.18 -22.80 5.15
C ALA A 51 12.18 -21.84 4.47
N MET A 52 11.80 -20.57 4.27
CA MET A 52 12.66 -19.49 3.74
C MET A 52 13.49 -18.79 4.84
N GLY A 53 13.38 -19.19 6.10
CA GLY A 53 14.10 -18.60 7.22
C GLY A 53 13.59 -17.21 7.64
N ILE A 54 12.33 -16.89 7.33
CA ILE A 54 11.72 -15.62 7.75
C ILE A 54 11.40 -15.69 9.25
N PRO A 55 11.90 -14.76 10.07
CA PRO A 55 11.65 -14.80 11.50
C PRO A 55 10.18 -14.53 11.82
N LEU A 56 9.68 -15.17 12.91
CA LEU A 56 8.28 -15.06 13.33
C LEU A 56 7.28 -15.39 12.19
N ALA A 57 7.56 -16.46 11.45
CA ALA A 57 6.84 -16.82 10.22
C ALA A 57 5.30 -16.74 10.32
N PRO A 58 4.62 -17.19 11.41
CA PRO A 58 3.17 -17.03 11.53
C PRO A 58 2.72 -15.57 11.57
N ALA A 59 3.46 -14.70 12.29
CA ALA A 59 3.14 -13.27 12.36
C ALA A 59 3.45 -12.57 11.04
N ALA A 60 4.57 -12.91 10.39
CA ALA A 60 4.94 -12.40 9.08
C ALA A 60 3.91 -12.80 8.01
N ALA A 61 3.40 -14.02 8.03
CA ALA A 61 2.37 -14.51 7.12
C ALA A 61 1.04 -13.76 7.33
N ALA A 62 0.63 -13.58 8.60
CA ALA A 62 -0.57 -12.81 8.93
C ALA A 62 -0.46 -11.36 8.45
N PHE A 63 0.69 -10.72 8.68
CA PHE A 63 0.97 -9.36 8.20
C PHE A 63 0.95 -9.30 6.66
N ALA A 64 1.61 -10.24 5.98
CA ALA A 64 1.65 -10.28 4.51
C ALA A 64 0.24 -10.39 3.92
N ILE A 65 -0.56 -11.34 4.38
CA ILE A 65 -1.95 -11.50 3.90
C ILE A 65 -2.77 -10.24 4.19
N ALA A 66 -2.68 -9.69 5.39
CA ALA A 66 -3.45 -8.51 5.79
C ALA A 66 -3.07 -7.28 4.97
N ILE A 67 -1.78 -7.01 4.77
CA ILE A 67 -1.33 -5.82 4.03
C ILE A 67 -1.55 -5.97 2.53
N GLU A 68 -1.45 -7.17 1.98
CA GLU A 68 -1.71 -7.41 0.57
C GLU A 68 -3.20 -7.35 0.24
N LEU A 69 -4.06 -8.04 0.96
CA LEU A 69 -5.51 -7.98 0.72
C LEU A 69 -6.12 -6.68 1.25
N GLY A 70 -5.99 -6.43 2.55
CA GLY A 70 -6.61 -5.28 3.19
C GLY A 70 -5.98 -3.96 2.72
N GLY A 71 -4.66 -3.87 2.71
CA GLY A 71 -3.94 -2.72 2.18
C GLY A 71 -4.21 -2.49 0.69
N GLY A 72 -4.35 -3.56 -0.10
CA GLY A 72 -4.73 -3.49 -1.51
C GLY A 72 -6.09 -2.81 -1.71
N VAL A 73 -7.10 -3.25 -0.96
CA VAL A 73 -8.44 -2.63 -0.98
C VAL A 73 -8.38 -1.17 -0.53
N LEU A 74 -7.67 -0.88 0.56
CA LEU A 74 -7.53 0.49 1.07
C LEU A 74 -6.91 1.43 0.04
N VAL A 75 -5.86 1.00 -0.69
CA VAL A 75 -5.23 1.83 -1.73
C VAL A 75 -6.11 2.00 -2.95
N VAL A 76 -6.84 0.97 -3.39
CA VAL A 76 -7.85 1.12 -4.46
C VAL A 76 -8.86 2.21 -4.09
N LEU A 77 -9.38 2.20 -2.87
CA LEU A 77 -10.32 3.21 -2.36
C LEU A 77 -9.64 4.57 -2.08
N GLY A 78 -8.32 4.59 -1.96
CA GLY A 78 -7.57 5.76 -1.54
C GLY A 78 -7.82 6.12 -0.08
N ALA A 79 -7.84 5.12 0.79
CA ALA A 79 -8.02 5.25 2.22
C ALA A 79 -6.71 4.90 2.94
N LEU A 80 -6.32 5.74 3.91
CA LEU A 80 -5.07 5.59 4.68
C LEU A 80 -3.82 5.43 3.78
N THR A 81 -3.87 6.01 2.58
CA THR A 81 -2.86 5.82 1.53
C THR A 81 -1.43 6.06 2.00
N PRO A 82 -1.10 7.12 2.77
CA PRO A 82 0.25 7.34 3.25
C PRO A 82 0.76 6.22 4.18
N ILE A 83 -0.10 5.72 5.05
CA ILE A 83 0.25 4.66 5.99
C ILE A 83 0.45 3.34 5.26
N VAL A 84 -0.52 2.96 4.43
CA VAL A 84 -0.45 1.72 3.65
C VAL A 84 0.74 1.73 2.71
N GLY A 85 1.03 2.86 2.07
CA GLY A 85 2.18 3.01 1.18
C GLY A 85 3.53 2.76 1.87
N VAL A 86 3.70 3.27 3.10
CA VAL A 86 4.90 2.99 3.91
C VAL A 86 4.96 1.52 4.31
N LEU A 87 3.85 0.95 4.78
CA LEU A 87 3.80 -0.48 5.18
C LEU A 87 4.09 -1.40 3.99
N TRP A 88 3.63 -1.06 2.79
CA TRP A 88 3.97 -1.80 1.58
C TRP A 88 5.45 -1.70 1.22
N ALA A 89 6.04 -0.52 1.32
CA ALA A 89 7.46 -0.37 1.07
C ALA A 89 8.30 -1.25 2.02
N LEU A 90 7.93 -1.30 3.30
CA LEU A 90 8.56 -2.16 4.29
C LEU A 90 8.32 -3.66 3.97
N HIS A 91 7.11 -4.03 3.59
CA HIS A 91 6.78 -5.39 3.17
C HIS A 91 7.58 -5.81 1.95
N MET A 92 7.67 -4.97 0.92
CA MET A 92 8.46 -5.23 -0.28
C MET A 92 9.97 -5.32 0.02
N ALA A 93 10.48 -4.51 0.94
CA ALA A 93 11.87 -4.62 1.39
C ALA A 93 12.14 -5.98 2.08
N GLY A 94 11.19 -6.45 2.89
CA GLY A 94 11.26 -7.80 3.46
C GLY A 94 11.23 -8.90 2.38
N ALA A 95 10.31 -8.80 1.42
CA ALA A 95 10.22 -9.75 0.31
C ALA A 95 11.49 -9.76 -0.54
N LEU A 96 12.06 -8.58 -0.82
CA LEU A 96 13.34 -8.47 -1.51
C LEU A 96 14.44 -9.20 -0.75
N TRP A 97 14.56 -8.96 0.56
CA TRP A 97 15.65 -9.48 1.37
C TRP A 97 15.56 -10.99 1.61
N PHE A 98 14.39 -11.50 1.93
CA PHE A 98 14.23 -12.90 2.32
C PHE A 98 13.91 -13.84 1.16
N VAL A 99 13.26 -13.33 0.09
CA VAL A 99 12.69 -14.19 -0.96
C VAL A 99 13.37 -13.98 -2.31
N HIS A 100 13.69 -12.74 -2.68
CA HIS A 100 14.01 -12.39 -4.08
C HIS A 100 15.45 -11.89 -4.31
N ARG A 101 16.31 -11.83 -3.30
CA ARG A 101 17.62 -11.16 -3.39
C ARG A 101 18.63 -11.77 -4.36
N ASP A 102 18.45 -13.04 -4.75
CA ASP A 102 19.47 -13.81 -5.45
C ASP A 102 19.48 -13.59 -6.97
N ALA A 103 18.43 -12.97 -7.53
CA ALA A 103 18.32 -12.62 -8.92
C ALA A 103 17.72 -11.21 -9.11
N PHE A 104 17.91 -10.62 -10.29
CA PHE A 104 17.28 -9.34 -10.62
C PHE A 104 15.90 -9.55 -11.27
N PHE A 105 15.86 -10.35 -12.34
CA PHE A 105 14.66 -10.51 -13.16
C PHE A 105 13.62 -11.41 -12.49
N VAL A 106 12.33 -11.00 -12.56
CA VAL A 106 11.21 -11.77 -12.00
C VAL A 106 11.09 -13.15 -12.63
N ALA A 107 11.46 -13.32 -13.89
CA ALA A 107 11.48 -14.61 -14.57
C ALA A 107 12.40 -15.64 -13.89
N ASP A 108 13.43 -15.16 -13.19
CA ASP A 108 14.39 -15.95 -12.44
C ASP A 108 14.08 -15.93 -10.91
N GLY A 109 12.88 -15.46 -10.52
CA GLY A 109 12.49 -15.29 -9.12
C GLY A 109 13.04 -14.03 -8.46
N GLY A 110 13.54 -13.06 -9.23
CA GLY A 110 14.28 -11.91 -8.75
C GLY A 110 13.43 -10.74 -8.26
N TYR A 111 14.14 -9.70 -7.80
CA TYR A 111 13.58 -8.60 -7.01
C TYR A 111 13.04 -7.41 -7.81
N GLU A 112 13.14 -7.37 -9.14
CA GLU A 112 12.73 -6.19 -9.92
C GLU A 112 11.29 -5.77 -9.65
N LEU A 113 10.36 -6.73 -9.53
CA LEU A 113 8.95 -6.46 -9.27
C LEU A 113 8.74 -5.88 -7.87
N VAL A 114 9.27 -6.52 -6.83
CA VAL A 114 9.11 -6.04 -5.45
C VAL A 114 9.78 -4.68 -5.24
N LEU A 115 10.87 -4.40 -5.94
CA LEU A 115 11.53 -3.10 -5.95
C LEU A 115 10.61 -2.01 -6.50
N VAL A 116 9.98 -2.24 -7.67
CA VAL A 116 9.06 -1.29 -8.31
C VAL A 116 7.80 -1.10 -7.47
N LEU A 117 7.23 -2.18 -6.92
CA LEU A 117 6.05 -2.10 -6.05
C LEU A 117 6.34 -1.32 -4.78
N GLY A 118 7.51 -1.55 -4.14
CA GLY A 118 7.93 -0.81 -2.96
C GLY A 118 8.16 0.67 -3.25
N ALA A 119 8.82 1.00 -4.36
CA ALA A 119 9.03 2.39 -4.79
C ALA A 119 7.69 3.10 -5.07
N LEU A 120 6.75 2.43 -5.75
CA LEU A 120 5.41 2.99 -6.00
C LEU A 120 4.63 3.19 -4.70
N GLY A 121 4.76 2.29 -3.72
CA GLY A 121 4.22 2.47 -2.37
C GLY A 121 4.73 3.75 -1.71
N LEU A 122 6.05 4.02 -1.78
CA LEU A 122 6.65 5.26 -1.26
C LEU A 122 6.16 6.51 -2.01
N VAL A 123 6.00 6.43 -3.33
CA VAL A 123 5.44 7.54 -4.12
C VAL A 123 4.02 7.86 -3.63
N LEU A 124 3.15 6.85 -3.49
CA LEU A 124 1.79 7.04 -2.97
C LEU A 124 1.79 7.56 -1.52
N ALA A 125 2.70 7.08 -0.68
CA ALA A 125 2.85 7.59 0.69
C ALA A 125 3.22 9.09 0.72
N ALA A 126 4.08 9.52 -0.19
CA ALA A 126 4.55 10.91 -0.26
C ALA A 126 3.55 11.86 -0.94
N THR A 127 2.84 11.40 -1.97
CA THR A 127 1.91 12.22 -2.76
C THR A 127 0.48 12.21 -2.25
N GLY A 128 0.09 11.15 -1.53
CA GLY A 128 -1.29 10.89 -1.15
C GLY A 128 -2.11 10.26 -2.28
N ALA A 129 -3.41 10.13 -2.03
CA ALA A 129 -4.33 9.39 -2.89
C ALA A 129 -4.93 10.20 -4.06
N GLY A 130 -4.79 11.53 -4.07
CA GLY A 130 -5.47 12.41 -5.02
C GLY A 130 -6.94 12.70 -4.65
N ARG A 131 -7.61 13.56 -5.45
CA ARG A 131 -8.97 14.05 -5.13
C ARG A 131 -10.06 12.98 -5.23
N GLY A 132 -9.90 11.95 -6.07
CA GLY A 132 -10.83 10.83 -6.20
C GLY A 132 -10.58 9.73 -5.15
N SER A 133 -10.61 10.07 -3.86
CA SER A 133 -10.21 9.17 -2.78
C SER A 133 -10.99 9.40 -1.49
N VAL A 134 -11.05 8.37 -0.64
CA VAL A 134 -11.63 8.47 0.70
C VAL A 134 -10.84 9.44 1.57
N ASP A 135 -9.51 9.43 1.49
CA ASP A 135 -8.63 10.34 2.24
C ASP A 135 -8.98 11.81 1.95
N HIS A 136 -9.27 12.13 0.68
CA HIS A 136 -9.64 13.50 0.28
C HIS A 136 -11.01 13.91 0.84
N LEU A 137 -11.99 13.00 0.79
CA LEU A 137 -13.35 13.27 1.31
C LEU A 137 -13.31 13.54 2.82
N LEU A 138 -12.57 12.73 3.57
CA LEU A 138 -12.43 12.88 5.01
C LEU A 138 -11.64 14.15 5.39
N GLY A 139 -10.62 14.50 4.60
CA GLY A 139 -9.83 15.73 4.79
C GLY A 139 -10.70 16.98 4.66
N ARG A 140 -11.58 17.04 3.65
CA ARG A 140 -12.51 18.17 3.45
C ARG A 140 -13.49 18.34 4.60
N GLN A 141 -14.09 17.26 5.07
CA GLN A 141 -15.01 17.31 6.22
C GLN A 141 -14.35 17.88 7.49
N SER A 142 -13.06 17.58 7.68
CA SER A 142 -12.31 18.09 8.83
C SER A 142 -12.01 19.59 8.75
N GLU A 143 -11.91 20.15 7.54
CA GLU A 143 -11.73 21.60 7.31
C GLU A 143 -13.03 22.36 7.51
N ASP A 144 -14.17 21.84 7.03
CA ASP A 144 -15.48 22.45 7.18
C ASP A 144 -15.91 22.55 8.67
N VAL A 145 -15.59 21.56 9.46
CA VAL A 145 -15.89 21.56 10.92
C VAL A 145 -15.02 22.55 11.69
N ARG A 146 -13.81 22.88 11.17
CA ARG A 146 -12.87 23.82 11.83
C ARG A 146 -13.09 25.27 11.45
N GLN A 147 -13.94 25.57 10.47
CA GLN A 147 -14.38 26.91 10.11
C GLN A 147 -15.88 27.07 10.37
N PRO A 148 -16.36 27.14 11.66
CA PRO A 148 -17.72 27.56 11.89
C PRO A 148 -17.79 29.08 11.60
N GLU A 149 -18.51 29.41 10.53
CA GLU A 149 -19.10 30.71 10.22
C GLU A 149 -18.40 31.98 10.75
N ALA A 150 -17.41 32.46 9.98
CA ALA A 150 -17.13 33.89 9.94
C ALA A 150 -18.08 34.54 8.91
N VAL A 151 -19.40 34.39 9.09
CA VAL A 151 -20.43 35.13 8.33
C VAL A 151 -21.49 35.61 9.32
N SER A 152 -21.34 36.85 9.73
CA SER A 152 -22.37 37.90 9.92
C SER A 152 -21.89 38.93 10.96
N ALA A 153 -21.19 39.91 10.53
CA ALA A 153 -21.22 41.22 11.10
C ALA A 153 -21.14 42.23 9.95
#